data_cf3e131248030caced0938749bdd9ede
#
_entry.id   cf3e131248030caced0938749bdd9ede
#
_cell.length_a   1.000
_cell.length_b   1.000
_cell.length_c   1.000
_cell.angle_alpha   90.00
_cell.angle_beta   90.00
_cell.angle_gamma   90.00
#
_symmetry.space_group_name_H-M   'P 1'
#
loop_
_entity.id
_entity.type
_entity.pdbx_description
1 polymer ?
#
loop_
_entity_poly.entity_id
_entity_poly.type
_entity_poly.pdbx_seq_one_letter_code
_entity_poly.pdbx_strand_id
1 'polypeptide(L)' 'MTTESAEFVIYIINFLAHSLKKYPSEIYKVLESTNCINEYLVPFYDVLHTMGTEMIAEDVKKFVKNRGSSL' A
#
# COMPACT_ATOMS: atom_id res chain seq x y z
N MET A 1 6.86 -12.76 -4.73
CA MET A 1 5.71 -11.94 -5.15
C MET A 1 5.15 -12.49 -6.45
N THR A 2 3.85 -12.75 -6.49
CA THR A 2 3.20 -13.22 -7.72
C THR A 2 2.87 -12.03 -8.61
N THR A 3 2.53 -12.30 -9.88
CA THR A 3 2.11 -11.23 -10.80
C THR A 3 0.88 -10.51 -10.27
N GLU A 4 -0.09 -11.27 -9.75
CA GLU A 4 -1.32 -10.70 -9.20
C GLU A 4 -1.04 -9.80 -7.99
N SER A 5 -0.17 -10.23 -7.09
CA SER A 5 0.16 -9.42 -5.92
C SER A 5 0.96 -8.19 -6.31
N ALA A 6 1.83 -8.28 -7.32
CA ALA A 6 2.56 -7.14 -7.83
C ALA A 6 1.61 -6.10 -8.44
N GLU A 7 0.66 -6.55 -9.24
CA GLU A 7 -0.34 -5.66 -9.84
C GLU A 7 -1.20 -5.00 -8.77
N PHE A 8 -1.55 -5.75 -7.73
CA PHE A 8 -2.30 -5.23 -6.60
C PHE A 8 -1.54 -4.13 -5.87
N VAL A 9 -0.25 -4.34 -5.61
CA VAL A 9 0.61 -3.35 -4.96
C VAL A 9 0.66 -2.07 -5.81
N ILE A 10 0.86 -2.21 -7.11
CA ILE A 10 0.91 -1.06 -8.02
C ILE A 10 -0.43 -0.31 -8.00
N TYR A 11 -1.54 -1.05 -8.00
CA TYR A 11 -2.86 -0.45 -7.95
C TYR A 11 -3.05 0.38 -6.66
N ILE A 12 -2.64 -0.16 -5.53
CA ILE A 12 -2.76 0.55 -4.24
C ILE A 12 -1.86 1.79 -4.21
N ILE A 13 -0.64 1.68 -4.73
CA ILE A 13 0.27 2.82 -4.82
C ILE A 13 -0.36 3.94 -5.66
N ASN A 14 -0.90 3.59 -6.82
CA ASN A 14 -1.52 4.58 -7.70
C ASN A 14 -2.78 5.19 -7.09
N PHE A 15 -3.57 4.39 -6.39
CA PHE A 15 -4.76 4.89 -5.70
C PHE A 15 -4.36 5.91 -4.62
N LEU A 16 -3.37 5.58 -3.81
CA LEU A 16 -2.89 6.50 -2.77
C LEU A 16 -2.28 7.76 -3.36
N ALA A 17 -1.50 7.62 -4.43
CA ALA A 17 -0.90 8.77 -5.10
C ALA A 17 -1.98 9.73 -5.60
N HIS A 18 -3.02 9.20 -6.23
CA HIS A 18 -4.13 10.01 -6.72
C HIS A 18 -4.89 10.67 -5.56
N SER A 19 -5.23 9.88 -4.53
CA SER A 19 -5.98 10.38 -3.37
C SER A 19 -5.25 11.47 -2.62
N LEU A 20 -3.94 11.31 -2.46
CA LEU A 20 -3.11 12.23 -1.66
C LEU A 20 -2.45 13.30 -2.50
N LYS A 21 -2.67 13.28 -3.81
CA LYS A 21 -2.09 14.23 -4.77
C LYS A 21 -0.56 14.24 -4.68
N LYS A 22 0.02 13.04 -4.67
CA LYS A 22 1.45 12.81 -4.62
C LYS A 22 1.88 11.95 -5.80
N TYR A 23 3.18 11.88 -6.06
CA TYR A 23 3.70 11.01 -7.09
C TYR A 23 3.74 9.56 -6.61
N PRO A 24 3.47 8.58 -7.49
CA PRO A 24 3.59 7.16 -7.11
C PRO A 24 4.95 6.81 -6.53
N SER A 25 6.03 7.43 -6.99
CA SER A 25 7.37 7.20 -6.46
C SER A 25 7.50 7.61 -5.00
N GLU A 26 6.82 8.68 -4.59
CA GLU A 26 6.82 9.11 -3.19
C GLU A 26 6.10 8.09 -2.31
N ILE A 27 4.95 7.61 -2.78
CA ILE A 27 4.18 6.59 -2.06
C ILE A 27 5.02 5.31 -1.95
N TYR A 28 5.62 4.87 -3.06
CA TYR A 28 6.44 3.66 -3.06
C TYR A 28 7.58 3.74 -2.03
N LYS A 29 8.27 4.87 -1.98
CA LYS A 29 9.39 5.05 -1.04
C LYS A 29 8.95 4.88 0.41
N VAL A 30 7.80 5.42 0.77
CA VAL A 30 7.28 5.31 2.13
C VAL A 30 6.88 3.87 2.43
N LEU A 31 6.18 3.22 1.50
CA LEU A 31 5.76 1.83 1.70
C LEU A 31 6.97 0.90 1.77
N GLU A 32 8.00 1.17 0.98
CA GLU A 32 9.24 0.39 1.00
C GLU A 32 9.98 0.56 2.33
N SER A 33 10.16 1.81 2.77
CA SER A 33 10.91 2.09 3.99
C SER A 33 10.24 1.57 5.25
N THR A 34 8.92 1.44 5.24
CA THR A 34 8.16 0.92 6.38
C THR A 34 7.91 -0.57 6.28
N ASN A 35 8.37 -1.22 5.20
CA ASN A 35 8.13 -2.63 4.91
C ASN A 35 6.65 -2.98 4.71
N CYS A 36 5.81 -2.01 4.41
CA CYS A 36 4.38 -2.21 4.21
C CYS A 36 4.11 -3.21 3.08
N ILE A 37 4.89 -3.15 2.01
CA ILE A 37 4.71 -4.05 0.87
C ILE A 37 4.99 -5.50 1.28
N ASN A 38 6.13 -5.75 1.92
CA ASN A 38 6.56 -7.11 2.24
C ASN A 38 5.90 -7.69 3.49
N GLU A 39 5.44 -6.87 4.41
CA GLU A 39 4.85 -7.36 5.67
C GLU A 39 3.33 -7.29 5.69
N TYR A 40 2.72 -6.52 4.79
CA TYR A 40 1.27 -6.36 4.80
C TYR A 40 0.64 -6.66 3.44
N LEU A 41 0.99 -5.90 2.41
CA LEU A 41 0.28 -5.99 1.12
C LEU A 41 0.48 -7.34 0.43
N VAL A 42 1.70 -7.84 0.39
CA VAL A 42 1.98 -9.11 -0.30
C VAL A 42 1.52 -10.32 0.51
N PRO A 43 1.86 -10.45 1.81
CA PRO A 43 1.44 -11.63 2.58
C PRO A 43 -0.06 -11.78 2.70
N PHE A 44 -0.80 -10.67 2.74
CA PHE A 44 -2.24 -10.69 2.93
C PHE A 44 -3.03 -10.42 1.65
N TYR A 45 -2.38 -10.57 0.50
CA TYR A 45 -3.01 -10.32 -0.79
C TYR A 45 -4.34 -11.07 -0.95
N ASP A 46 -4.37 -12.37 -0.57
CA ASP A 46 -5.56 -13.20 -0.76
C ASP A 46 -6.77 -12.66 -0.02
N VAL A 47 -6.55 -12.03 1.12
CA VAL A 47 -7.62 -11.39 1.89
C VAL A 47 -7.90 -9.99 1.37
N LEU A 48 -6.83 -9.20 1.17
CA LEU A 48 -6.96 -7.78 0.84
C LEU A 48 -7.62 -7.54 -0.50
N HIS A 49 -7.35 -8.36 -1.51
CA HIS A 49 -7.88 -8.11 -2.85
C HIS A 49 -9.41 -8.26 -2.91
N THR A 50 -10.04 -8.82 -1.86
CA THR A 50 -11.50 -8.92 -1.77
C THR A 50 -12.12 -7.76 -1.00
N MET A 51 -11.29 -6.90 -0.40
CA MET A 51 -11.76 -5.77 0.40
C MET A 51 -11.88 -4.51 -0.46
N GLY A 52 -12.61 -3.53 0.06
CA GLY A 52 -12.73 -2.24 -0.63
C GLY A 52 -11.41 -1.48 -0.62
N THR A 53 -11.09 -0.83 -1.74
CA THR A 53 -9.84 -0.11 -1.91
C THR A 53 -9.64 0.99 -0.85
N GLU A 54 -10.70 1.71 -0.51
CA GLU A 54 -10.62 2.78 0.50
C GLU A 54 -10.26 2.23 1.87
N MET A 55 -10.80 1.07 2.22
CA MET A 55 -10.49 0.42 3.48
C MET A 55 -9.03 0.00 3.53
N ILE A 56 -8.52 -0.56 2.44
CA ILE A 56 -7.11 -0.94 2.34
C ILE A 56 -6.23 0.30 2.47
N ALA A 57 -6.59 1.39 1.81
CA ALA A 57 -5.84 2.64 1.87
C ALA A 57 -5.75 3.18 3.30
N GLU A 58 -6.85 3.11 4.05
CA GLU A 58 -6.84 3.54 5.45
C GLU A 58 -5.95 2.65 6.32
N ASP A 59 -5.99 1.35 6.08
CA ASP A 59 -5.13 0.41 6.81
C ASP A 59 -3.65 0.63 6.49
N VAL A 60 -3.32 0.92 5.23
CA VAL A 60 -1.95 1.24 4.82
C VAL A 60 -1.47 2.50 5.54
N LYS A 61 -2.30 3.53 5.61
CA LYS A 61 -1.95 4.76 6.33
C LYS A 61 -1.65 4.47 7.80
N LYS A 62 -2.46 3.64 8.45
CA LYS A 62 -2.25 3.26 9.84
C LYS A 62 -0.95 2.47 10.02
N PHE A 63 -0.69 1.53 9.11
CA PHE A 63 0.54 0.73 9.14
C PHE A 63 1.77 1.65 9.08
N VAL A 64 1.77 2.56 8.12
CA VAL A 64 2.87 3.50 7.91
C VAL A 64 3.06 4.39 9.15
N LYS A 65 1.97 4.91 9.69
CA LYS A 65 2.02 5.76 10.88
C LYS A 65 2.60 5.02 12.08
N ASN A 66 2.20 3.77 12.26
CA ASN A 66 2.70 2.94 13.38
C ASN A 66 4.19 2.64 13.26
N ARG A 67 4.77 2.80 12.05
CA ARG A 67 6.20 2.63 11.82
C ARG A 67 6.96 3.94 11.86
N GLY A 68 6.32 5.02 12.31
CA GLY A 68 6.98 6.32 12.47
C GLY A 68 7.07 7.16 11.21
N SER A 69 6.31 6.82 10.19
CA SER A 69 6.26 7.59 8.94
C SER A 69 4.85 8.12 8.68
N SER A 70 4.68 8.83 7.58
CA SER A 70 3.37 9.29 7.14
C SER A 70 3.31 9.36 5.62
N LEU A 71 2.12 9.24 5.10
CA LEU A 71 1.87 9.39 3.66
C LEU A 71 1.39 10.79 3.32
#